data_7d2f1c652b519fe4288b10ea1dae349d
#
_entry.id   7d2f1c652b519fe4288b10ea1dae349d
#
_cell.length_a   1.000
_cell.length_b   1.000
_cell.length_c   1.000
_cell.angle_alpha   90.00
_cell.angle_beta   90.00
_cell.angle_gamma   90.00
#
_symmetry.space_group_name_H-M   'P 1'
#
loop_
_entity.id
_entity.type
_entity.pdbx_description
1 polymer ?
#
loop_
_entity_poly.entity_id
_entity_poly.type
_entity_poly.pdbx_seq_one_letter_code
_entity_poly.pdbx_strand_id
1 'polypeptide(L)'
;LVTRGLWNEQVSVDRPFVHLIGEDRSESVINHLAASGLPAPDGRLWGTFRTPTLFVRAPHFRAENLTISNAFDGLAEMSKAGGLHSHDGAGPQAVALMMDKGSDRAAVVGCDIVSYQDTLFPDAGATLFERCMIAGSYDFIFGGGQAWFEACEIRSRTRPVDPVDGYITAPSTPIDQP
;
A
#
# COMPACT_ATOMS: atom_id res chain seq x y z
N LEU A 1 11.10 -8.93 14.74
CA LEU A 1 10.46 -10.15 14.26
C LEU A 1 8.94 -9.94 14.28
N VAL A 2 8.26 -10.31 13.20
CA VAL A 2 6.79 -10.33 13.10
C VAL A 2 6.38 -11.79 13.14
N THR A 3 5.80 -12.22 14.26
CA THR A 3 5.36 -13.61 14.42
C THR A 3 4.13 -13.91 13.54
N ARG A 4 3.85 -15.18 13.35
CA ARG A 4 2.62 -15.60 12.67
C ARG A 4 1.40 -15.05 13.40
N GLY A 5 0.45 -14.54 12.65
CA GLY A 5 -0.77 -13.91 13.14
C GLY A 5 -1.23 -12.76 12.27
N LEU A 6 -2.46 -12.34 12.51
CA LEU A 6 -3.05 -11.15 11.90
C LEU A 6 -2.94 -9.97 12.86
N TRP A 7 -2.04 -9.05 12.58
CA TRP A 7 -1.76 -7.86 13.40
C TRP A 7 -2.56 -6.68 12.85
N ASN A 8 -3.74 -6.44 13.44
CA ASN A 8 -4.65 -5.37 13.01
C ASN A 8 -4.23 -4.04 13.61
N GLU A 9 -3.30 -3.35 12.98
CA GLU A 9 -2.76 -2.09 13.43
C GLU A 9 -2.19 -1.25 12.27
N GLN A 10 -2.17 0.05 12.46
CA GLN A 10 -1.46 0.97 11.58
C GLN A 10 -0.06 1.20 12.15
N VAL A 11 0.98 0.95 11.34
CA VAL A 11 2.38 1.00 11.79
C VAL A 11 3.11 2.16 11.14
N SER A 12 3.91 2.91 11.90
CA SER A 12 4.83 3.93 11.39
C SER A 12 6.27 3.61 11.76
N VAL A 13 7.15 3.61 10.75
CA VAL A 13 8.60 3.44 10.91
C VAL A 13 9.26 4.80 10.73
N ASP A 14 9.56 5.45 11.85
CA ASP A 14 10.11 6.81 11.91
C ASP A 14 11.61 6.82 12.28
N ARG A 15 12.25 5.65 12.34
CA ARG A 15 13.68 5.51 12.68
C ARG A 15 14.42 4.76 11.57
N PRO A 16 15.67 5.16 11.27
CA PRO A 16 16.47 4.46 10.29
C PRO A 16 16.89 3.06 10.76
N PHE A 17 17.26 2.21 9.81
CA PHE A 17 17.79 0.86 10.06
C PHE A 17 16.81 -0.09 10.75
N VAL A 18 15.51 0.13 10.60
CA VAL A 18 14.49 -0.83 11.05
C VAL A 18 14.38 -1.98 10.05
N HIS A 19 14.43 -3.20 10.56
CA HIS A 19 14.23 -4.41 9.78
C HIS A 19 13.05 -5.21 10.35
N LEU A 20 11.98 -5.32 9.59
CA LEU A 20 10.83 -6.18 9.88
C LEU A 20 11.02 -7.52 9.18
N ILE A 21 10.99 -8.61 9.93
CA ILE A 21 11.13 -9.97 9.39
C ILE A 21 9.93 -10.78 9.83
N GLY A 22 9.13 -11.28 8.88
CA GLY A 22 8.06 -12.21 9.16
C GLY A 22 8.55 -13.64 9.33
N GLU A 23 7.95 -14.39 10.24
CA GLU A 23 8.20 -15.83 10.36
C GLU A 23 7.71 -16.61 9.14
N ASP A 24 6.64 -16.12 8.51
CA ASP A 24 6.05 -16.70 7.31
C ASP A 24 5.36 -15.61 6.48
N ARG A 25 5.60 -15.63 5.18
CA ARG A 25 5.09 -14.61 4.25
C ARG A 25 3.56 -14.50 4.27
N SER A 26 2.87 -15.61 4.33
CA SER A 26 1.41 -15.68 4.26
C SER A 26 0.72 -15.61 5.62
N GLU A 27 1.44 -15.93 6.70
CA GLU A 27 0.89 -16.00 8.04
C GLU A 27 1.31 -14.85 8.96
N SER A 28 2.41 -14.13 8.63
CA SER A 28 2.83 -12.91 9.34
C SER A 28 2.23 -11.70 8.65
N VAL A 29 1.01 -11.31 9.04
CA VAL A 29 0.22 -10.31 8.33
C VAL A 29 0.05 -9.05 9.17
N ILE A 30 0.59 -7.92 8.69
CA ILE A 30 0.27 -6.59 9.21
C ILE A 30 -0.89 -6.06 8.38
N ASN A 31 -1.99 -5.72 9.04
CA ASN A 31 -3.24 -5.37 8.40
C ASN A 31 -3.90 -4.16 9.04
N HIS A 32 -4.54 -3.33 8.26
CA HIS A 32 -5.38 -2.23 8.73
C HIS A 32 -6.59 -2.09 7.83
N LEU A 33 -7.69 -1.57 8.36
CA LEU A 33 -8.89 -1.29 7.59
C LEU A 33 -9.12 0.21 7.57
N ALA A 34 -8.79 0.85 6.45
CA ALA A 34 -9.07 2.26 6.22
C ALA A 34 -9.26 2.52 4.73
N ALA A 35 -10.21 3.35 4.37
CA ALA A 35 -10.36 3.88 3.01
C ALA A 35 -10.59 5.38 3.05
N SER A 36 -10.19 6.05 1.99
CA SER A 36 -10.20 7.52 1.91
C SER A 36 -11.55 8.13 2.32
N GLY A 37 -12.66 7.56 1.84
CA GLY A 37 -14.02 8.03 2.12
C GLY A 37 -14.64 7.53 3.42
N LEU A 38 -13.95 6.73 4.22
CA LEU A 38 -14.45 6.28 5.52
C LEU A 38 -14.16 7.32 6.62
N PRO A 39 -14.99 7.38 7.67
CA PRO A 39 -14.69 8.19 8.84
C PRO A 39 -13.51 7.59 9.63
N ALA A 40 -12.58 8.45 10.03
CA ALA A 40 -11.49 8.12 10.92
C ALA A 40 -11.92 8.35 12.39
N PRO A 41 -11.16 7.84 13.39
CA PRO A 41 -11.47 8.02 14.80
C PRO A 41 -11.56 9.48 15.27
N ASP A 42 -10.96 10.41 14.55
CA ASP A 42 -11.02 11.85 14.82
C ASP A 42 -12.26 12.55 14.23
N GLY A 43 -13.18 11.77 13.63
CA GLY A 43 -14.43 12.27 13.03
C GLY A 43 -14.29 12.87 11.64
N ARG A 44 -13.06 12.98 11.10
CA ARG A 44 -12.82 13.39 9.70
C ARG A 44 -12.78 12.16 8.79
N LEU A 45 -12.86 12.35 7.47
CA LEU A 45 -12.55 11.28 6.54
C LEU A 45 -11.07 10.92 6.62
N TRP A 46 -10.74 9.67 6.39
CA TRP A 46 -9.33 9.23 6.33
C TRP A 46 -8.54 10.04 5.31
N GLY A 47 -9.05 10.18 4.08
CA GLY A 47 -8.25 10.68 2.97
C GLY A 47 -7.13 9.68 2.61
N THR A 48 -6.77 9.60 1.33
CA THR A 48 -5.84 8.57 0.81
C THR A 48 -4.55 8.46 1.62
N PHE A 49 -3.92 9.58 1.94
CA PHE A 49 -2.59 9.62 2.56
C PHE A 49 -2.56 9.31 4.07
N ARG A 50 -3.71 9.04 4.67
CA ARG A 50 -3.84 8.59 6.06
C ARG A 50 -4.21 7.12 6.17
N THR A 51 -4.54 6.46 5.04
CA THR A 51 -4.98 5.06 5.02
C THR A 51 -3.87 4.01 5.10
N PRO A 52 -2.56 4.30 4.82
CA PRO A 52 -1.55 3.26 4.80
C PRO A 52 -1.54 2.39 6.04
N THR A 53 -1.46 1.09 5.84
CA THR A 53 -1.24 0.12 6.92
C THR A 53 0.17 0.29 7.50
N LEU A 54 1.17 0.42 6.60
CA LEU A 54 2.56 0.66 6.99
C LEU A 54 3.09 1.93 6.34
N PHE A 55 3.54 2.87 7.18
CA PHE A 55 4.31 4.05 6.77
C PHE A 55 5.79 3.81 6.98
N VAL A 56 6.61 4.14 5.98
CA VAL A 56 8.06 4.20 6.10
C VAL A 56 8.49 5.64 5.92
N ARG A 57 9.01 6.26 6.98
CA ARG A 57 9.42 7.68 7.06
C ARG A 57 10.88 7.86 7.41
N ALA A 58 11.68 6.83 7.28
CA ALA A 58 13.09 6.86 7.60
C ALA A 58 13.91 6.03 6.60
N PRO A 59 15.18 6.37 6.37
CA PRO A 59 16.02 5.67 5.42
C PRO A 59 16.46 4.29 5.94
N HIS A 60 16.96 3.45 5.00
CA HIS A 60 17.50 2.12 5.30
C HIS A 60 16.49 1.17 5.96
N PHE A 61 15.20 1.32 5.64
CA PHE A 61 14.18 0.37 6.04
C PHE A 61 14.33 -0.94 5.25
N ARG A 62 14.03 -2.05 5.92
CA ARG A 62 13.94 -3.35 5.26
C ARG A 62 12.72 -4.12 5.80
N ALA A 63 11.99 -4.77 4.90
CA ALA A 63 10.94 -5.74 5.24
C ALA A 63 11.20 -7.05 4.50
N GLU A 64 11.01 -8.17 5.18
CA GLU A 64 11.18 -9.49 4.60
C GLU A 64 10.10 -10.48 5.05
N ASN A 65 9.65 -11.31 4.10
CA ASN A 65 8.87 -12.51 4.36
C ASN A 65 7.60 -12.28 5.19
N LEU A 66 6.83 -11.24 4.85
CA LEU A 66 5.57 -10.90 5.52
C LEU A 66 4.55 -10.35 4.52
N THR A 67 3.29 -10.29 4.94
CA THR A 67 2.21 -9.63 4.19
C THR A 67 1.87 -8.28 4.83
N ILE A 68 1.75 -7.26 3.98
CA ILE A 68 1.23 -5.93 4.34
C ILE A 68 -0.07 -5.75 3.57
N SER A 69 -1.19 -5.64 4.26
CA SER A 69 -2.49 -5.52 3.62
C SER A 69 -3.33 -4.38 4.17
N ASN A 70 -4.13 -3.77 3.30
CA ASN A 70 -5.25 -2.97 3.74
C ASN A 70 -6.53 -3.79 3.52
N ALA A 71 -7.26 -4.06 4.61
CA ALA A 71 -8.41 -4.98 4.62
C ALA A 71 -9.69 -4.36 4.04
N PHE A 72 -9.65 -3.12 3.57
CA PHE A 72 -10.82 -2.52 2.96
C PHE A 72 -11.22 -3.28 1.69
N ASP A 73 -12.44 -3.83 1.69
CA ASP A 73 -12.97 -4.53 0.52
C ASP A 73 -13.59 -3.54 -0.48
N GLY A 74 -12.72 -2.99 -1.32
CA GLY A 74 -13.12 -2.04 -2.36
C GLY A 74 -14.12 -2.62 -3.37
N LEU A 75 -14.09 -3.92 -3.65
CA LEU A 75 -15.05 -4.55 -4.57
C LEU A 75 -16.44 -4.66 -3.96
N ALA A 76 -16.52 -5.12 -2.71
CA ALA A 76 -17.79 -5.18 -1.99
C ALA A 76 -18.39 -3.77 -1.86
N GLU A 77 -17.57 -2.76 -1.61
CA GLU A 77 -18.02 -1.37 -1.49
C GLU A 77 -18.54 -0.81 -2.81
N MET A 78 -17.83 -1.03 -3.91
CA MET A 78 -18.24 -0.59 -5.25
C MET A 78 -19.55 -1.25 -5.71
N SER A 79 -19.88 -2.42 -5.18
CA SER A 79 -21.11 -3.16 -5.50
C SER A 79 -22.34 -2.64 -4.75
N LYS A 80 -22.16 -1.78 -3.76
CA LYS A 80 -23.28 -1.21 -2.97
C LYS A 80 -23.88 0.00 -3.65
N ALA A 81 -25.20 0.12 -3.60
CA ALA A 81 -25.89 1.35 -3.98
C ALA A 81 -25.45 2.47 -3.01
N GLY A 82 -24.89 3.55 -3.53
CA GLY A 82 -24.32 4.64 -2.72
C GLY A 82 -23.00 4.31 -2.03
N GLY A 83 -22.30 3.27 -2.46
CA GLY A 83 -20.95 2.96 -2.01
C GLY A 83 -19.93 4.02 -2.40
N LEU A 84 -18.69 3.85 -1.94
CA LEU A 84 -17.62 4.80 -2.22
C LEU A 84 -17.17 4.69 -3.68
N HIS A 85 -17.47 5.72 -4.47
CA HIS A 85 -17.13 5.78 -5.91
C HIS A 85 -16.33 7.03 -6.29
N SER A 86 -16.07 7.93 -5.33
CA SER A 86 -15.47 9.22 -5.63
C SER A 86 -14.00 9.09 -6.05
N HIS A 87 -13.63 9.86 -7.06
CA HIS A 87 -12.23 10.05 -7.45
C HIS A 87 -11.55 11.21 -6.69
N ASP A 88 -12.30 11.96 -5.88
CA ASP A 88 -11.89 13.21 -5.24
C ASP A 88 -11.34 13.03 -3.82
N GLY A 89 -10.62 11.93 -3.55
CA GLY A 89 -10.04 11.68 -2.23
C GLY A 89 -11.04 11.31 -1.12
N ALA A 90 -12.29 11.01 -1.48
CA ALA A 90 -13.32 10.51 -0.58
C ALA A 90 -13.88 9.15 -1.07
N GLY A 91 -13.06 8.40 -1.79
CA GLY A 91 -13.41 7.16 -2.46
C GLY A 91 -12.85 5.90 -1.78
N PRO A 92 -12.74 4.81 -2.57
CA PRO A 92 -12.28 3.51 -2.07
C PRO A 92 -10.75 3.37 -2.00
N GLN A 93 -9.99 4.47 -2.11
CA GLN A 93 -8.53 4.44 -2.03
C GLN A 93 -8.11 3.90 -0.64
N ALA A 94 -7.25 2.89 -0.63
CA ALA A 94 -6.88 2.14 0.56
C ALA A 94 -5.44 1.63 0.47
N VAL A 95 -4.49 2.42 0.94
CA VAL A 95 -3.06 2.13 0.81
C VAL A 95 -2.64 1.03 1.78
N ALA A 96 -1.87 0.06 1.31
CA ALA A 96 -1.25 -0.94 2.17
C ALA A 96 0.14 -0.46 2.63
N LEU A 97 1.01 -0.03 1.70
CA LEU A 97 2.38 0.40 2.01
C LEU A 97 2.66 1.77 1.41
N MET A 98 3.16 2.69 2.23
CA MET A 98 3.64 4.01 1.81
C MET A 98 5.11 4.20 2.16
N MET A 99 5.90 4.55 1.14
CA MET A 99 7.26 5.07 1.31
C MET A 99 7.16 6.60 1.32
N ASP A 100 7.01 7.17 2.52
CA ASP A 100 6.73 8.59 2.75
C ASP A 100 8.03 9.42 2.80
N LYS A 101 7.90 10.72 2.95
CA LYS A 101 9.04 11.65 3.08
C LYS A 101 10.00 11.19 4.17
N GLY A 102 11.27 11.11 3.79
CA GLY A 102 12.34 10.59 4.66
C GLY A 102 12.70 9.14 4.40
N SER A 103 11.86 8.37 3.71
CA SER A 103 12.27 7.05 3.24
C SER A 103 13.32 7.21 2.14
N ASP A 104 14.35 6.42 2.19
CA ASP A 104 15.37 6.31 1.14
C ASP A 104 16.16 5.01 1.33
N ARG A 105 16.70 4.47 0.23
CA ARG A 105 17.50 3.23 0.25
C ARG A 105 16.82 2.12 1.05
N ALA A 106 15.53 1.95 0.79
CA ALA A 106 14.72 0.91 1.40
C ALA A 106 14.71 -0.37 0.55
N ALA A 107 14.41 -1.50 1.18
CA ALA A 107 14.24 -2.77 0.50
C ALA A 107 13.04 -3.55 1.08
N VAL A 108 12.20 -4.07 0.20
CA VAL A 108 11.08 -4.96 0.55
C VAL A 108 11.27 -6.25 -0.23
N VAL A 109 11.46 -7.36 0.48
CA VAL A 109 11.94 -8.62 -0.11
C VAL A 109 11.01 -9.77 0.24
N GLY A 110 10.52 -10.48 -0.76
CA GLY A 110 9.66 -11.65 -0.57
C GLY A 110 8.37 -11.36 0.22
N CYS A 111 7.83 -10.16 0.07
CA CYS A 111 6.61 -9.72 0.75
C CYS A 111 5.40 -9.74 -0.18
N ASP A 112 4.19 -9.85 0.42
CA ASP A 112 2.93 -9.58 -0.26
C ASP A 112 2.41 -8.20 0.15
N ILE A 113 2.06 -7.37 -0.84
CA ILE A 113 1.49 -6.03 -0.64
C ILE A 113 0.12 -6.03 -1.31
N VAL A 114 -0.94 -5.96 -0.49
CA VAL A 114 -2.29 -6.31 -0.96
C VAL A 114 -3.31 -5.25 -0.56
N SER A 115 -4.03 -4.75 -1.55
CA SER A 115 -5.24 -3.95 -1.38
C SER A 115 -6.06 -3.99 -2.68
N TYR A 116 -6.86 -2.96 -2.94
CA TYR A 116 -7.60 -2.79 -4.20
C TYR A 116 -7.14 -1.53 -4.94
N GLN A 117 -7.62 -0.36 -4.57
CA GLN A 117 -7.18 0.90 -5.17
C GLN A 117 -6.05 1.49 -4.33
N ASP A 118 -5.03 2.06 -5.01
CA ASP A 118 -3.93 2.76 -4.36
C ASP A 118 -3.07 1.88 -3.42
N THR A 119 -2.82 0.62 -3.77
CA THR A 119 -2.20 -0.37 -2.88
C THR A 119 -0.80 0.02 -2.39
N LEU A 120 0.09 0.42 -3.30
CA LEU A 120 1.50 0.72 -3.04
C LEU A 120 1.82 2.16 -3.43
N PHE A 121 2.30 2.93 -2.46
CA PHE A 121 2.64 4.34 -2.63
C PHE A 121 4.13 4.61 -2.36
N PRO A 122 5.04 4.37 -3.32
CA PRO A 122 6.43 4.81 -3.23
C PRO A 122 6.53 6.30 -3.59
N ASP A 123 6.29 7.19 -2.61
CA ASP A 123 6.22 8.64 -2.84
C ASP A 123 7.59 9.34 -2.72
N ALA A 124 8.53 8.77 -1.99
CA ALA A 124 9.84 9.39 -1.77
C ALA A 124 10.99 8.38 -1.77
N GLY A 125 12.19 8.88 -2.06
CA GLY A 125 13.44 8.13 -2.04
C GLY A 125 13.51 6.99 -3.04
N ALA A 126 14.48 6.12 -2.83
CA ALA A 126 14.70 4.93 -3.65
C ALA A 126 14.32 3.66 -2.87
N THR A 127 13.51 2.80 -3.46
CA THR A 127 13.08 1.52 -2.87
C THR A 127 13.26 0.38 -3.86
N LEU A 128 13.89 -0.70 -3.40
CA LEU A 128 13.93 -1.99 -4.09
C LEU A 128 12.79 -2.88 -3.58
N PHE A 129 11.98 -3.38 -4.51
CA PHE A 129 11.02 -4.47 -4.29
C PHE A 129 11.55 -5.72 -4.97
N GLU A 130 11.86 -6.76 -4.21
CA GLU A 130 12.47 -7.98 -4.73
C GLU A 130 11.62 -9.21 -4.37
N ARG A 131 11.25 -10.02 -5.34
CA ARG A 131 10.42 -11.24 -5.17
C ARG A 131 9.11 -10.97 -4.41
N CYS A 132 8.57 -9.77 -4.56
CA CYS A 132 7.29 -9.38 -3.97
C CYS A 132 6.12 -9.73 -4.88
N MET A 133 4.93 -9.90 -4.28
CA MET A 133 3.67 -9.84 -4.99
C MET A 133 2.95 -8.54 -4.61
N ILE A 134 2.60 -7.73 -5.61
CA ILE A 134 1.83 -6.51 -5.44
C ILE A 134 0.48 -6.71 -6.12
N ALA A 135 -0.60 -6.65 -5.35
CA ALA A 135 -1.95 -6.87 -5.86
C ALA A 135 -2.86 -5.66 -5.64
N GLY A 136 -3.53 -5.25 -6.71
CA GLY A 136 -4.50 -4.17 -6.68
C GLY A 136 -5.39 -4.17 -7.92
N SER A 137 -6.30 -3.22 -8.04
CA SER A 137 -7.26 -3.15 -9.15
C SER A 137 -7.25 -1.83 -9.91
N TYR A 138 -6.82 -0.73 -9.28
CA TYR A 138 -6.85 0.60 -9.91
C TYR A 138 -5.77 1.49 -9.28
N ASP A 139 -4.95 2.12 -10.12
CA ASP A 139 -3.84 3.01 -9.73
C ASP A 139 -2.99 2.41 -8.59
N PHE A 140 -2.80 1.09 -8.60
CA PHE A 140 -2.38 0.38 -7.41
C PHE A 140 -0.86 0.42 -7.14
N ILE A 141 -0.09 1.05 -8.04
CA ILE A 141 1.29 1.48 -7.81
C ILE A 141 1.38 2.94 -8.24
N PHE A 142 1.48 3.87 -7.29
CA PHE A 142 1.44 5.30 -7.58
C PHE A 142 2.41 6.08 -6.70
N GLY A 143 2.81 7.28 -7.13
CA GLY A 143 3.72 8.14 -6.38
C GLY A 143 4.85 8.72 -7.19
N GLY A 144 5.72 9.50 -6.54
CA GLY A 144 6.79 10.27 -7.15
C GLY A 144 8.20 9.73 -6.90
N GLY A 145 8.36 8.74 -6.02
CA GLY A 145 9.65 8.15 -5.67
C GLY A 145 10.20 7.19 -6.73
N GLN A 146 11.45 6.78 -6.52
CA GLN A 146 12.12 5.79 -7.38
C GLN A 146 11.83 4.37 -6.85
N ALA A 147 11.20 3.54 -7.66
CA ALA A 147 10.89 2.15 -7.31
C ALA A 147 11.47 1.19 -8.36
N TRP A 148 12.24 0.22 -7.90
CA TRP A 148 12.77 -0.87 -8.74
C TRP A 148 12.10 -2.18 -8.34
N PHE A 149 11.54 -2.87 -9.33
CA PHE A 149 10.84 -4.15 -9.13
C PHE A 149 11.65 -5.27 -9.76
N GLU A 150 12.24 -6.15 -8.93
CA GLU A 150 13.05 -7.29 -9.35
C GLU A 150 12.35 -8.60 -9.06
N ALA A 151 12.10 -9.40 -10.08
CA ALA A 151 11.43 -10.69 -9.97
C ALA A 151 10.08 -10.63 -9.21
N CYS A 152 9.35 -9.52 -9.32
CA CYS A 152 8.07 -9.30 -8.68
C CYS A 152 6.90 -9.82 -9.53
N GLU A 153 5.84 -10.25 -8.86
CA GLU A 153 4.55 -10.48 -9.48
C GLU A 153 3.66 -9.24 -9.30
N ILE A 154 3.25 -8.61 -10.39
CA ILE A 154 2.28 -7.52 -10.39
C ILE A 154 0.94 -8.09 -10.79
N ARG A 155 0.01 -8.17 -9.83
CA ARG A 155 -1.27 -8.86 -9.98
C ARG A 155 -2.43 -7.89 -10.03
N SER A 156 -3.07 -7.74 -11.20
CA SER A 156 -4.33 -7.02 -11.32
C SER A 156 -5.48 -7.86 -10.76
N ARG A 157 -6.26 -7.28 -9.86
CA ARG A 157 -7.45 -7.89 -9.25
C ARG A 157 -8.69 -7.50 -10.06
N THR A 158 -9.54 -8.46 -10.33
CA THR A 158 -10.77 -8.26 -11.12
C THR A 158 -11.70 -7.22 -10.48
N ARG A 159 -12.30 -6.37 -11.32
CA ARG A 159 -13.35 -5.39 -10.96
C ARG A 159 -14.65 -5.80 -11.64
N PRO A 160 -15.58 -6.47 -10.95
CA PRO A 160 -16.79 -7.00 -11.59
C PRO A 160 -17.82 -5.93 -11.98
N VAL A 161 -17.71 -4.72 -11.44
CA VAL A 161 -18.73 -3.66 -11.57
C VAL A 161 -18.41 -2.65 -12.67
N ASP A 162 -17.16 -2.56 -13.07
CA ASP A 162 -16.72 -1.65 -14.13
C ASP A 162 -15.87 -2.42 -15.14
N PRO A 163 -16.36 -2.59 -16.38
CA PRO A 163 -15.60 -3.27 -17.43
C PRO A 163 -14.42 -2.46 -17.95
N VAL A 164 -14.25 -1.21 -17.50
CA VAL A 164 -13.06 -0.41 -17.83
C VAL A 164 -11.87 -1.00 -17.09
N ASP A 165 -10.82 -1.31 -17.85
CA ASP A 165 -9.57 -1.82 -17.31
C ASP A 165 -9.00 -0.88 -16.25
N GLY A 166 -8.57 -1.44 -15.13
CA GLY A 166 -7.87 -0.69 -14.10
C GLY A 166 -6.45 -0.31 -14.55
N TYR A 167 -5.92 0.78 -14.04
CA TYR A 167 -4.53 1.15 -14.27
C TYR A 167 -3.61 0.49 -13.24
N ILE A 168 -2.49 -0.07 -13.71
CA ILE A 168 -1.48 -0.65 -12.84
C ILE A 168 -0.71 0.48 -12.14
N THR A 169 -0.35 1.52 -12.90
CA THR A 169 0.50 2.61 -12.39
C THR A 169 -0.11 3.98 -12.63
N ALA A 170 0.07 4.88 -11.66
CA ALA A 170 -0.28 6.29 -11.74
C ALA A 170 0.89 7.14 -11.20
N PRO A 171 2.00 7.28 -11.96
CA PRO A 171 3.19 7.97 -11.50
C PRO A 171 2.94 9.47 -11.36
N SER A 172 3.51 10.08 -10.32
CA SER A 172 3.48 11.52 -10.06
C SER A 172 4.89 12.09 -9.84
N THR A 173 5.87 11.55 -10.56
CA THR A 173 7.28 11.96 -10.44
C THR A 173 7.43 13.45 -10.77
N PRO A 174 7.99 14.26 -9.86
CA PRO A 174 8.27 15.66 -10.13
C PRO A 174 9.22 15.85 -11.32
N ILE A 175 8.99 16.91 -12.12
CA ILE A 175 9.72 17.16 -13.36
C ILE A 175 11.22 17.43 -13.13
N ASP A 176 11.58 17.83 -11.93
CA ASP A 176 12.95 18.16 -11.51
C ASP A 176 13.67 16.99 -10.83
N GLN A 177 13.04 15.84 -10.72
CA GLN A 177 13.72 14.61 -10.27
C GLN A 177 14.38 13.92 -11.46
N PRO A 178 15.68 13.55 -11.33
CA PRO A 178 16.42 12.84 -12.37
C PRO A 178 15.95 11.39 -12.53
#